data_f72d194a6f193797b946e6901c0750fb
#
_entry.id   f72d194a6f193797b946e6901c0750fb
#
_cell.length_a   1.000
_cell.length_b   1.000
_cell.length_c   1.000
_cell.angle_alpha   90.00
_cell.angle_beta   90.00
_cell.angle_gamma   90.00
#
_symmetry.space_group_name_H-M   'P 1'
#
loop_
_entity.id
_entity.type
_entity.pdbx_description
1 polymer ?
#
loop_
_entity_poly.entity_id
_entity_poly.type
_entity_poly.pdbx_seq_one_letter_code
_entity_poly.pdbx_strand_id
1 'polypeptide(L)'
;MKTFHKIILPVSLGALGLIIFNSYSVRIPRGATAVKNFDTKKYLGRWYEIARFDYRFEKNMDNVTAEYSENPDGTIQVKNKGYDYLKKVWNESIGEAQFVKDPTEARLKVSFFKPIWAGYNVIDIDEDYQYALVAGRSLKYLWILSRITNIPESIRQRFLEKARKIGYDTSELIWVRHNQ
;
A
#
# COMPACT_ATOMS: atom_id res chain seq x y z
N MET A 1 17.17 -41.48 42.93
CA MET A 1 16.03 -40.72 42.44
C MET A 1 16.59 -39.44 41.81
N LYS A 2 16.61 -39.36 40.47
CA LYS A 2 17.05 -38.13 39.75
C LYS A 2 15.81 -37.35 39.32
N THR A 3 15.61 -36.19 39.93
CA THR A 3 14.49 -35.28 39.64
C THR A 3 14.79 -34.54 38.34
N PHE A 4 14.05 -34.85 37.29
CA PHE A 4 14.13 -34.08 36.02
C PHE A 4 13.35 -32.77 36.21
N HIS A 5 14.07 -31.67 36.28
CA HIS A 5 13.46 -30.35 36.15
C HIS A 5 13.08 -30.11 34.67
N LYS A 6 11.79 -30.06 34.38
CA LYS A 6 11.30 -29.57 33.10
C LYS A 6 11.55 -28.06 33.01
N ILE A 7 12.51 -27.68 32.19
CA ILE A 7 12.69 -26.28 31.78
C ILE A 7 11.54 -25.94 30.83
N ILE A 8 10.55 -25.22 31.34
CA ILE A 8 9.52 -24.61 30.50
C ILE A 8 10.14 -23.32 29.95
N LEU A 9 10.54 -23.33 28.69
CA LEU A 9 10.97 -22.13 27.96
C LEU A 9 9.75 -21.23 27.73
N PRO A 10 9.84 -19.92 28.01
CA PRO A 10 8.75 -18.99 27.71
C PRO A 10 8.75 -18.64 26.21
N VAL A 11 8.00 -19.40 25.41
CA VAL A 11 7.84 -19.20 23.97
C VAL A 11 6.56 -18.40 23.68
N SER A 12 6.23 -17.34 24.33
CA SER A 12 4.93 -16.75 24.02
C SER A 12 4.85 -15.22 23.87
N LEU A 13 5.78 -14.46 24.41
CA LEU A 13 5.68 -12.99 24.32
C LEU A 13 6.06 -12.43 22.96
N GLY A 14 7.07 -12.99 22.28
CA GLY A 14 7.51 -12.51 20.96
C GLY A 14 6.52 -12.80 19.84
N ALA A 15 5.96 -14.00 19.78
CA ALA A 15 4.99 -14.40 18.75
C ALA A 15 3.67 -13.64 18.90
N LEU A 16 3.17 -13.47 20.13
CA LEU A 16 1.95 -12.72 20.38
C LEU A 16 2.12 -11.23 20.04
N GLY A 17 3.25 -10.64 20.40
CA GLY A 17 3.58 -9.25 20.06
C GLY A 17 3.67 -9.03 18.57
N LEU A 18 4.23 -9.97 17.80
CA LEU A 18 4.30 -9.90 16.34
C LEU A 18 2.92 -10.02 15.67
N ILE A 19 2.06 -10.92 16.17
CA ILE A 19 0.69 -11.07 15.67
C ILE A 19 -0.12 -9.79 15.92
N ILE A 20 -0.03 -9.20 17.09
CA ILE A 20 -0.73 -7.95 17.43
C ILE A 20 -0.21 -6.80 16.56
N PHE A 21 1.11 -6.68 16.38
CA PHE A 21 1.70 -5.66 15.53
C PHE A 21 1.25 -5.79 14.07
N ASN A 22 1.28 -6.99 13.49
CA ASN A 22 0.84 -7.24 12.12
C ASN A 22 -0.66 -6.97 11.94
N SER A 23 -1.50 -7.38 12.90
CA SER A 23 -2.94 -7.11 12.88
C SER A 23 -3.24 -5.60 12.91
N TYR A 24 -2.47 -4.83 13.67
CA TYR A 24 -2.59 -3.36 13.68
C TYR A 24 -2.11 -2.74 12.37
N SER A 25 -1.03 -3.25 11.80
CA SER A 25 -0.40 -2.70 10.59
C SER A 25 -1.24 -2.85 9.33
N VAL A 26 -2.12 -3.86 9.25
CA VAL A 26 -2.98 -4.14 8.08
C VAL A 26 -4.39 -3.55 8.18
N ARG A 27 -4.63 -2.61 9.10
CA ARG A 27 -5.93 -1.94 9.26
C ARG A 27 -6.22 -1.01 8.09
N ILE A 28 -7.49 -0.65 7.96
CA ILE A 28 -7.98 0.45 7.13
C ILE A 28 -8.30 1.65 8.04
N PRO A 29 -8.10 2.90 7.62
CA PRO A 29 -8.47 4.07 8.43
C PRO A 29 -9.95 4.10 8.78
N ARG A 30 -10.28 4.60 9.98
CA ARG A 30 -11.68 4.79 10.37
C ARG A 30 -12.37 5.72 9.38
N GLY A 31 -13.55 5.34 8.92
CA GLY A 31 -14.32 6.10 7.92
C GLY A 31 -13.97 5.77 6.46
N ALA A 32 -12.88 5.03 6.21
CA ALA A 32 -12.59 4.51 4.89
C ALA A 32 -13.24 3.14 4.67
N THR A 33 -13.67 2.87 3.45
CA THR A 33 -14.20 1.57 3.01
C THR A 33 -13.47 1.15 1.76
N ALA A 34 -12.99 -0.08 1.72
CA ALA A 34 -12.36 -0.63 0.53
C ALA A 34 -13.40 -0.93 -0.56
N VAL A 35 -12.99 -0.84 -1.80
CA VAL A 35 -13.78 -1.17 -2.97
C VAL A 35 -14.22 -2.63 -2.88
N LYS A 36 -15.50 -2.88 -3.20
CA LYS A 36 -16.10 -4.21 -3.34
C LYS A 36 -16.17 -4.60 -4.82
N ASN A 37 -16.36 -5.90 -5.08
CA ASN A 37 -16.34 -6.47 -6.43
C ASN A 37 -15.05 -6.11 -7.19
N PHE A 38 -13.94 -6.12 -6.47
CA PHE A 38 -12.63 -5.77 -7.00
C PHE A 38 -12.13 -6.84 -7.98
N ASP A 39 -11.77 -6.42 -9.18
CA ASP A 39 -11.17 -7.27 -10.20
C ASP A 39 -9.65 -7.14 -10.15
N THR A 40 -9.00 -8.13 -9.55
CA THR A 40 -7.53 -8.17 -9.44
C THR A 40 -6.86 -8.12 -10.81
N LYS A 41 -7.40 -8.82 -11.81
CA LYS A 41 -6.78 -8.89 -13.15
C LYS A 41 -6.74 -7.53 -13.83
N LYS A 42 -7.80 -6.72 -13.67
CA LYS A 42 -7.81 -5.33 -14.16
C LYS A 42 -6.84 -4.44 -13.40
N TYR A 43 -6.54 -4.77 -12.12
CA TYR A 43 -5.63 -3.96 -11.31
C TYR A 43 -4.16 -4.26 -11.58
N LEU A 44 -3.81 -5.45 -12.07
CA LEU A 44 -2.43 -5.82 -12.41
C LEU A 44 -1.80 -4.87 -13.44
N GLY A 45 -0.47 -4.95 -13.58
CA GLY A 45 0.32 -4.12 -14.48
C GLY A 45 0.83 -2.84 -13.81
N ARG A 46 1.20 -1.86 -14.64
CA ARG A 46 1.88 -0.63 -14.20
C ARG A 46 0.91 0.46 -13.78
N TRP A 47 1.26 1.13 -12.68
CA TRP A 47 0.65 2.33 -12.18
C TRP A 47 1.72 3.41 -11.95
N TYR A 48 1.39 4.66 -12.27
CA TYR A 48 2.18 5.84 -11.92
C TYR A 48 1.63 6.42 -10.62
N GLU A 49 2.52 6.74 -9.70
CA GLU A 49 2.15 7.44 -8.48
C GLU A 49 2.03 8.94 -8.75
N ILE A 50 0.82 9.46 -8.70
CA ILE A 50 0.52 10.87 -9.00
C ILE A 50 0.69 11.75 -7.78
N ALA A 51 0.27 11.25 -6.61
CA ALA A 51 0.45 11.95 -5.35
C ALA A 51 0.54 10.97 -4.17
N ARG A 52 1.22 11.41 -3.11
CA ARG A 52 1.34 10.68 -1.84
C ARG A 52 1.51 11.63 -0.67
N PHE A 53 1.32 11.12 0.54
CA PHE A 53 1.91 11.78 1.72
C PHE A 53 3.41 11.49 1.82
N ASP A 54 4.17 12.47 2.38
CA ASP A 54 5.61 12.29 2.56
C ASP A 54 5.90 11.18 3.57
N TYR A 55 6.47 10.10 3.09
CA TYR A 55 6.89 8.99 3.91
C TYR A 55 8.37 8.73 3.72
N ARG A 56 9.06 8.41 4.80
CA ARG A 56 10.55 8.36 4.83
C ARG A 56 11.20 7.47 3.76
N PHE A 57 10.49 6.44 3.27
CA PHE A 57 11.03 5.53 2.24
C PHE A 57 10.80 6.01 0.81
N GLU A 58 9.92 7.00 0.62
CA GLU A 58 9.59 7.59 -0.68
C GLU A 58 10.03 9.05 -0.77
N LYS A 59 10.77 9.51 0.26
CA LYS A 59 11.26 10.89 0.33
C LYS A 59 12.21 11.17 -0.84
N ASN A 60 12.02 12.34 -1.47
CA ASN A 60 12.81 12.82 -2.61
C ASN A 60 12.69 11.95 -3.88
N MET A 61 11.60 11.19 -4.03
CA MET A 61 11.36 10.36 -5.20
C MET A 61 10.46 11.04 -6.23
N ASP A 62 10.94 11.09 -7.47
CA ASP A 62 10.16 11.41 -8.68
C ASP A 62 10.06 10.18 -9.59
N ASN A 63 9.24 10.25 -10.65
CA ASN A 63 9.03 9.18 -11.62
C ASN A 63 8.68 7.83 -10.96
N VAL A 64 7.86 7.89 -9.89
CA VAL A 64 7.52 6.71 -9.10
C VAL A 64 6.49 5.87 -9.83
N THR A 65 6.76 4.58 -9.91
CA THR A 65 5.85 3.58 -10.48
C THR A 65 5.73 2.38 -9.56
N ALA A 66 4.54 1.75 -9.58
CA ALA A 66 4.29 0.44 -9.00
C ALA A 66 3.84 -0.51 -10.09
N GLU A 67 4.41 -1.69 -10.16
CA GLU A 67 4.02 -2.74 -11.10
C GLU A 67 3.56 -3.96 -10.30
N TYR A 68 2.36 -4.45 -10.62
CA TYR A 68 1.74 -5.58 -9.96
C TYR A 68 1.64 -6.75 -10.92
N SER A 69 2.10 -7.93 -10.50
CA SER A 69 2.00 -9.17 -11.26
C SER A 69 1.60 -10.32 -10.36
N GLU A 70 0.84 -11.28 -10.88
CA GLU A 70 0.42 -12.45 -10.13
C GLU A 70 1.56 -13.47 -10.06
N ASN A 71 1.81 -13.98 -8.85
CA ASN A 71 2.74 -15.07 -8.61
C ASN A 71 2.04 -16.43 -8.81
N PRO A 72 2.80 -17.52 -9.08
CA PRO A 72 2.22 -18.87 -9.24
C PRO A 72 1.45 -19.38 -8.01
N ASP A 73 1.71 -18.84 -6.83
CA ASP A 73 1.04 -19.19 -5.57
C ASP A 73 -0.24 -18.35 -5.30
N GLY A 74 -0.64 -17.49 -6.26
CA GLY A 74 -1.81 -16.61 -6.14
C GLY A 74 -1.57 -15.34 -5.31
N THR A 75 -0.34 -15.11 -4.83
CA THR A 75 0.04 -13.81 -4.26
C THR A 75 0.34 -12.81 -5.38
N ILE A 76 0.51 -11.53 -5.03
CA ILE A 76 0.80 -10.48 -5.99
C ILE A 76 2.22 -9.97 -5.73
N GLN A 77 3.10 -10.04 -6.72
CA GLN A 77 4.38 -9.34 -6.67
C GLN A 77 4.13 -7.85 -6.85
N VAL A 78 4.79 -7.03 -6.05
CA VAL A 78 4.77 -5.58 -6.13
C VAL A 78 6.19 -5.09 -6.40
N LYS A 79 6.40 -4.47 -7.54
CA LYS A 79 7.68 -3.88 -7.92
C LYS A 79 7.54 -2.37 -7.95
N ASN A 80 8.12 -1.69 -6.96
CA ASN A 80 8.17 -0.23 -6.94
C ASN A 80 9.50 0.26 -7.50
N LYS A 81 9.44 1.34 -8.30
CA LYS A 81 10.61 2.00 -8.87
C LYS A 81 10.42 3.52 -8.76
N GLY A 82 11.48 4.25 -8.39
CA GLY A 82 11.47 5.70 -8.30
C GLY A 82 12.87 6.28 -8.45
N TYR A 83 12.94 7.53 -8.88
CA TYR A 83 14.19 8.27 -9.04
C TYR A 83 14.42 9.20 -7.86
N ASP A 84 15.45 8.94 -7.05
CA ASP A 84 15.91 9.84 -5.99
C ASP A 84 16.62 11.03 -6.65
N TYR A 85 15.92 12.18 -6.72
CA TYR A 85 16.45 13.35 -7.42
C TYR A 85 17.59 14.05 -6.67
N LEU A 86 17.76 13.81 -5.37
CA LEU A 86 18.90 14.34 -4.62
C LEU A 86 20.16 13.49 -4.84
N LYS A 87 20.02 12.17 -4.78
CA LYS A 87 21.14 11.25 -4.99
C LYS A 87 21.40 10.96 -6.46
N LYS A 88 20.46 11.34 -7.35
CA LYS A 88 20.52 11.10 -8.81
C LYS A 88 20.62 9.62 -9.16
N VAL A 89 19.90 8.77 -8.45
CA VAL A 89 19.88 7.32 -8.65
C VAL A 89 18.46 6.78 -8.74
N TRP A 90 18.28 5.72 -9.51
CA TRP A 90 17.07 4.93 -9.51
C TRP A 90 17.10 3.94 -8.35
N ASN A 91 16.01 3.88 -7.62
CA ASN A 91 15.77 2.87 -6.58
C ASN A 91 14.66 1.92 -7.04
N GLU A 92 14.80 0.67 -6.68
CA GLU A 92 13.81 -0.36 -6.93
C GLU A 92 13.64 -1.21 -5.67
N SER A 93 12.40 -1.62 -5.41
CA SER A 93 12.08 -2.56 -4.34
C SER A 93 11.03 -3.55 -4.81
N ILE A 94 11.22 -4.81 -4.43
CA ILE A 94 10.29 -5.89 -4.74
C ILE A 94 9.67 -6.36 -3.43
N GLY A 95 8.34 -6.40 -3.42
CA GLY A 95 7.54 -6.86 -2.30
C GLY A 95 6.49 -7.86 -2.75
N GLU A 96 5.70 -8.30 -1.80
CA GLU A 96 4.58 -9.20 -2.00
C GLU A 96 3.32 -8.60 -1.37
N ALA A 97 2.21 -8.68 -2.09
CA ALA A 97 0.90 -8.35 -1.57
C ALA A 97 -0.01 -9.58 -1.52
N GLN A 98 -0.88 -9.60 -0.52
CA GLN A 98 -1.87 -10.66 -0.31
C GLN A 98 -3.18 -10.01 0.10
N PHE A 99 -4.31 -10.59 -0.29
CA PHE A 99 -5.60 -10.19 0.25
C PHE A 99 -5.69 -10.47 1.75
N VAL A 100 -6.31 -9.56 2.50
CA VAL A 100 -6.49 -9.75 3.95
C VAL A 100 -7.53 -10.82 4.23
N LYS A 101 -8.58 -10.87 3.40
CA LYS A 101 -9.68 -11.85 3.49
C LYS A 101 -10.13 -12.24 2.08
N ASP A 102 -11.24 -11.68 1.62
CA ASP A 102 -11.89 -11.96 0.36
C ASP A 102 -11.21 -11.21 -0.79
N PRO A 103 -10.80 -11.89 -1.88
CA PRO A 103 -10.15 -11.22 -3.02
C PRO A 103 -11.09 -10.28 -3.79
N THR A 104 -12.39 -10.34 -3.58
CA THR A 104 -13.35 -9.38 -4.13
C THR A 104 -13.44 -8.07 -3.32
N GLU A 105 -12.80 -8.00 -2.15
CA GLU A 105 -12.63 -6.78 -1.39
C GLU A 105 -11.20 -6.27 -1.55
N ALA A 106 -11.02 -5.04 -2.02
CA ALA A 106 -9.73 -4.43 -2.29
C ALA A 106 -8.93 -4.08 -1.02
N ARG A 107 -8.87 -5.03 -0.07
CA ARG A 107 -8.10 -4.96 1.16
C ARG A 107 -6.93 -5.91 1.08
N LEU A 108 -5.75 -5.34 0.89
CA LEU A 108 -4.51 -6.08 0.81
C LEU A 108 -3.59 -5.72 1.98
N LYS A 109 -2.63 -6.58 2.21
CA LYS A 109 -1.43 -6.32 3.00
C LYS A 109 -0.22 -6.44 2.09
N VAL A 110 0.75 -5.58 2.25
CA VAL A 110 1.99 -5.58 1.45
C VAL A 110 3.20 -5.69 2.35
N SER A 111 4.22 -6.42 1.93
CA SER A 111 5.50 -6.57 2.61
C SER A 111 6.65 -6.44 1.62
N PHE A 112 7.54 -5.51 1.89
CA PHE A 112 8.86 -5.43 1.25
C PHE A 112 9.96 -6.03 2.13
N PHE A 113 9.62 -6.39 3.37
CA PHE A 113 10.55 -6.96 4.33
C PHE A 113 9.81 -7.89 5.31
N LYS A 114 9.69 -9.18 4.97
CA LYS A 114 9.03 -10.16 5.83
C LYS A 114 9.75 -10.29 7.18
N PRO A 115 9.04 -10.42 8.30
CA PRO A 115 7.61 -10.67 8.45
C PRO A 115 6.75 -9.40 8.63
N ILE A 116 7.22 -8.22 8.27
CA ILE A 116 6.53 -6.94 8.49
C ILE A 116 5.55 -6.68 7.35
N TRP A 117 4.27 -6.52 7.68
CA TRP A 117 3.20 -6.23 6.72
C TRP A 117 2.59 -4.85 6.97
N ALA A 118 2.21 -4.16 5.91
CA ALA A 118 1.49 -2.89 5.95
C ALA A 118 0.14 -3.02 5.23
N GLY A 119 -0.86 -2.27 5.68
CA GLY A 119 -2.16 -2.21 5.02
C GLY A 119 -2.06 -1.45 3.70
N TYR A 120 -2.72 -2.00 2.69
CA TYR A 120 -2.88 -1.43 1.36
C TYR A 120 -4.34 -1.62 0.95
N ASN A 121 -5.11 -0.54 0.95
CA ASN A 121 -6.55 -0.60 0.75
C ASN A 121 -6.93 0.32 -0.41
N VAL A 122 -7.41 -0.23 -1.52
CA VAL A 122 -7.98 0.59 -2.60
C VAL A 122 -9.35 1.06 -2.13
N ILE A 123 -9.49 2.35 -1.88
CA ILE A 123 -10.72 2.95 -1.32
C ILE A 123 -11.57 3.64 -2.38
N ASP A 124 -11.01 3.88 -3.56
CA ASP A 124 -11.72 4.35 -4.74
C ASP A 124 -10.98 3.87 -6.00
N ILE A 125 -11.73 3.54 -7.03
CA ILE A 125 -11.22 3.21 -8.36
C ILE A 125 -12.31 3.52 -9.39
N ASP A 126 -11.93 3.94 -10.59
CA ASP A 126 -12.88 4.10 -11.68
C ASP A 126 -13.24 2.76 -12.35
N GLU A 127 -14.31 2.72 -13.10
CA GLU A 127 -14.84 1.49 -13.73
C GLU A 127 -13.85 0.85 -14.71
N ASP A 128 -13.04 1.68 -15.37
CA ASP A 128 -12.04 1.25 -16.35
C ASP A 128 -10.67 0.93 -15.72
N TYR A 129 -10.55 1.04 -14.38
CA TYR A 129 -9.29 0.80 -13.65
C TYR A 129 -8.12 1.65 -14.13
N GLN A 130 -8.40 2.92 -14.47
CA GLN A 130 -7.38 3.88 -14.91
C GLN A 130 -6.83 4.72 -13.76
N TYR A 131 -7.64 4.96 -12.70
CA TYR A 131 -7.30 5.82 -11.56
C TYR A 131 -7.69 5.16 -10.26
N ALA A 132 -6.80 5.17 -9.27
CA ALA A 132 -7.07 4.56 -7.97
C ALA A 132 -6.64 5.49 -6.82
N LEU A 133 -7.46 5.51 -5.75
CA LEU A 133 -7.13 6.12 -4.47
C LEU A 133 -6.85 5.00 -3.47
N VAL A 134 -5.66 5.00 -2.90
CA VAL A 134 -5.18 3.95 -2.01
C VAL A 134 -4.89 4.52 -0.63
N ALA A 135 -5.41 3.88 0.40
CA ALA A 135 -5.17 4.21 1.80
C ALA A 135 -4.30 3.14 2.48
N GLY A 136 -3.34 3.56 3.26
CA GLY A 136 -2.61 2.68 4.17
C GLY A 136 -3.40 2.37 5.44
N ARG A 137 -2.69 2.07 6.54
CA ARG A 137 -3.32 1.71 7.83
C ARG A 137 -3.94 2.86 8.61
N SER A 138 -3.60 4.10 8.27
CA SER A 138 -4.01 5.30 9.01
C SER A 138 -3.99 6.53 8.09
N LEU A 139 -4.49 7.66 8.58
CA LEU A 139 -4.51 8.94 7.87
C LEU A 139 -3.13 9.50 7.51
N LYS A 140 -2.04 8.82 7.84
CA LYS A 140 -0.67 9.19 7.45
C LYS A 140 -0.22 8.59 6.11
N TYR A 141 -1.06 7.76 5.48
CA TYR A 141 -0.69 7.03 4.28
C TYR A 141 -1.82 7.11 3.27
N LEU A 142 -1.57 7.76 2.16
CA LEU A 142 -2.49 7.92 1.03
C LEU A 142 -1.68 8.02 -0.25
N TRP A 143 -2.16 7.37 -1.30
CA TRP A 143 -1.60 7.45 -2.65
C TRP A 143 -2.71 7.66 -3.66
N ILE A 144 -2.42 8.47 -4.67
CA ILE A 144 -3.21 8.59 -5.89
C ILE A 144 -2.40 7.94 -7.01
N LEU A 145 -2.98 6.95 -7.65
CA LEU A 145 -2.36 6.19 -8.72
C LEU A 145 -3.11 6.41 -10.04
N SER A 146 -2.38 6.36 -11.16
CA SER A 146 -2.93 6.48 -12.50
C SER A 146 -2.21 5.55 -13.47
N ARG A 147 -2.90 5.12 -14.54
CA ARG A 147 -2.28 4.38 -15.65
C ARG A 147 -1.44 5.27 -16.57
N ILE A 148 -1.58 6.57 -16.46
CA ILE A 148 -0.82 7.59 -17.20
C ILE A 148 -0.16 8.56 -16.22
N THR A 149 0.81 9.34 -16.69
CA THR A 149 1.63 10.24 -15.86
C THR A 149 0.90 11.49 -15.35
N ASN A 150 -0.36 11.65 -15.67
CA ASN A 150 -1.22 12.74 -15.21
C ASN A 150 -2.58 12.21 -14.78
N ILE A 151 -3.43 13.08 -14.26
CA ILE A 151 -4.78 12.75 -13.82
C ILE A 151 -5.75 13.85 -14.24
N PRO A 152 -6.94 13.53 -14.79
CA PRO A 152 -7.97 14.52 -15.08
C PRO A 152 -8.41 15.26 -13.82
N GLU A 153 -8.70 16.56 -13.94
CA GLU A 153 -9.09 17.38 -12.79
C GLU A 153 -10.36 16.86 -12.09
N SER A 154 -11.30 16.32 -12.83
CA SER A 154 -12.52 15.71 -12.26
C SER A 154 -12.23 14.53 -11.35
N ILE A 155 -11.30 13.65 -11.73
CA ILE A 155 -10.84 12.51 -10.92
C ILE A 155 -10.05 13.01 -9.71
N ARG A 156 -9.16 13.98 -9.92
CA ARG A 156 -8.40 14.63 -8.85
C ARG A 156 -9.32 15.17 -7.78
N GLN A 157 -10.31 15.97 -8.15
CA GLN A 157 -11.27 16.55 -7.19
C GLN A 157 -12.06 15.47 -6.47
N ARG A 158 -12.57 14.45 -7.18
CA ARG A 158 -13.26 13.30 -6.58
C ARG A 158 -12.43 12.64 -5.49
N PHE A 159 -11.17 12.37 -5.77
CA PHE A 159 -10.27 11.70 -4.83
C PHE A 159 -9.93 12.58 -3.63
N LEU A 160 -9.66 13.88 -3.85
CA LEU A 160 -9.41 14.83 -2.78
C LEU A 160 -10.61 15.01 -1.86
N GLU A 161 -11.83 15.13 -2.42
CA GLU A 161 -13.05 15.22 -1.63
C GLU A 161 -13.28 13.95 -0.80
N LYS A 162 -13.10 12.78 -1.38
CA LYS A 162 -13.23 11.51 -0.67
C LYS A 162 -12.21 11.41 0.46
N ALA A 163 -10.96 11.76 0.21
CA ALA A 163 -9.91 11.77 1.22
C ALA A 163 -10.26 12.72 2.39
N ARG A 164 -10.70 13.96 2.11
CA ARG A 164 -11.12 14.93 3.13
C ARG A 164 -12.28 14.42 3.97
N LYS A 165 -13.29 13.78 3.36
CA LYS A 165 -14.44 13.18 4.07
C LYS A 165 -14.02 12.09 5.04
N ILE A 166 -12.93 11.38 4.77
CA ILE A 166 -12.34 10.37 5.65
C ILE A 166 -11.52 11.02 6.78
N GLY A 167 -11.06 12.26 6.59
CA GLY A 167 -10.28 13.02 7.57
C GLY A 167 -8.81 13.24 7.19
N TYR A 168 -8.43 13.00 5.95
CA TYR A 168 -7.08 13.31 5.47
C TYR A 168 -6.89 14.82 5.26
N ASP A 169 -5.74 15.34 5.68
CA ASP A 169 -5.30 16.68 5.29
C ASP A 169 -4.67 16.63 3.90
N THR A 170 -5.49 16.89 2.88
CA THR A 170 -5.04 16.81 1.49
C THR A 170 -4.09 17.93 1.07
N SER A 171 -3.86 18.95 1.91
CA SER A 171 -2.88 20.01 1.65
C SER A 171 -1.43 19.51 1.79
N GLU A 172 -1.23 18.41 2.53
CA GLU A 172 0.07 17.79 2.75
C GLU A 172 0.47 16.80 1.64
N LEU A 173 -0.36 16.61 0.60
CA LEU A 173 -0.03 15.73 -0.51
C LEU A 173 1.13 16.28 -1.34
N ILE A 174 2.14 15.45 -1.53
CA ILE A 174 3.22 15.69 -2.49
C ILE A 174 2.77 15.19 -3.85
N TRP A 175 2.81 16.06 -4.85
CA TRP A 175 2.54 15.73 -6.24
C TRP A 175 3.83 15.28 -6.92
N VAL A 176 3.84 14.04 -7.38
CA VAL A 176 5.02 13.41 -7.96
C VAL A 176 5.23 13.89 -9.40
N ARG A 177 6.45 14.32 -9.71
CA ARG A 177 6.81 14.71 -11.06
C ARG A 177 7.15 13.49 -11.90
N HIS A 178 6.63 13.47 -13.11
CA HIS A 178 6.94 12.49 -14.14
C HIS A 178 7.54 13.21 -15.33
N ASN A 179 8.85 13.27 -15.36
CA ASN A 179 9.60 13.81 -16.49
C ASN A 179 9.95 12.62 -17.40
N GLN A 180 9.41 12.62 -18.61
CA GLN A 180 9.85 11.72 -19.67
C GLN A 180 10.90 12.39 -20.53
#